data_f50d19eacd0f049d75b27ff93737bbfc
#
_entry.id   f50d19eacd0f049d75b27ff93737bbfc
#
_cell.length_a   1.000
_cell.length_b   1.000
_cell.length_c   1.000
_cell.angle_alpha   90.00
_cell.angle_beta   90.00
_cell.angle_gamma   90.00
#
_symmetry.space_group_name_H-M   'P 1'
#
loop_
_entity.id
_entity.type
_entity.pdbx_description
1 polymer ?
#
loop_
_entity_poly.entity_id
_entity_poly.type
_entity_poly.pdbx_seq_one_letter_code
_entity_poly.pdbx_strand_id
1 'polypeptide(L)'
;MTRKFIDYAHMGTCEVCGKSAPVVVVSSRLGPCSCAYCEECYDANLEPYPMIVTTVWTCGWENMADWAKARIRKTLTKLGKTEEEMLADVKAEEDAFIAAMQNYEEYCHEQDIQEDL
;
A
#
# COMPACT_ATOMS: atom_id res chain seq x y z
N MET A 1 -8.64 -7.92 30.65
CA MET A 1 -9.88 -7.67 29.89
C MET A 1 -9.53 -7.29 28.45
N THR A 2 -10.05 -8.02 27.49
CA THR A 2 -9.81 -7.72 26.08
C THR A 2 -10.67 -6.53 25.67
N ARG A 3 -10.06 -5.45 25.18
CA ARG A 3 -10.81 -4.30 24.68
C ARG A 3 -11.40 -4.62 23.32
N LYS A 4 -12.61 -4.16 23.10
CA LYS A 4 -13.32 -4.38 21.85
C LYS A 4 -12.86 -3.34 20.81
N PHE A 5 -13.00 -3.68 19.53
CA PHE A 5 -12.70 -2.78 18.44
C PHE A 5 -13.33 -1.40 18.63
N ILE A 6 -14.59 -1.35 19.03
CA ILE A 6 -15.35 -0.11 19.19
C ILE A 6 -14.71 0.84 20.22
N ASP A 7 -13.95 0.34 21.19
CA ASP A 7 -13.33 1.16 22.22
C ASP A 7 -12.20 2.03 21.66
N TYR A 8 -11.66 1.67 20.50
CA TYR A 8 -10.58 2.40 19.84
C TYR A 8 -11.02 3.08 18.54
N ALA A 9 -12.26 2.78 18.10
CA ALA A 9 -12.73 3.25 16.81
C ALA A 9 -13.17 4.70 16.85
N HIS A 10 -13.01 5.39 15.76
CA HIS A 10 -13.57 6.71 15.49
C HIS A 10 -14.12 6.72 14.07
N MET A 11 -15.03 7.63 13.78
CA MET A 11 -15.62 7.71 12.44
C MET A 11 -14.57 8.15 11.44
N GLY A 12 -14.47 7.42 10.34
CA GLY A 12 -13.51 7.71 9.28
C GLY A 12 -13.79 6.88 8.05
N THR A 13 -12.83 6.84 7.14
CA THR A 13 -12.91 6.07 5.90
C THR A 13 -11.95 4.89 6.00
N CYS A 14 -12.46 3.67 5.76
CA CYS A 14 -11.61 2.48 5.69
C CYS A 14 -10.74 2.55 4.43
N GLU A 15 -9.44 2.42 4.60
CA GLU A 15 -8.50 2.49 3.47
C GLU A 15 -8.50 1.22 2.61
N VAL A 16 -9.12 0.13 3.10
CA VAL A 16 -9.25 -1.10 2.32
C VAL A 16 -10.47 -1.06 1.40
N CYS A 17 -11.66 -0.86 1.98
CA CYS A 17 -12.93 -0.94 1.24
C CYS A 17 -13.52 0.42 0.86
N GLY A 18 -12.97 1.52 1.36
CA GLY A 18 -13.45 2.87 1.06
C GLY A 18 -14.74 3.27 1.78
N LYS A 19 -15.25 2.43 2.68
CA LYS A 19 -16.51 2.68 3.37
C LYS A 19 -16.33 3.70 4.50
N SER A 20 -17.29 4.61 4.65
CA SER A 20 -17.37 5.48 5.82
C SER A 20 -17.95 4.66 6.96
N ALA A 21 -17.20 4.49 8.04
CA ALA A 21 -17.55 3.60 9.15
C ALA A 21 -16.67 3.88 10.35
N PRO A 22 -16.97 3.32 11.53
CA PRO A 22 -15.99 3.31 12.61
C PRO A 22 -14.72 2.57 12.18
N VAL A 23 -13.56 3.23 12.31
CA VAL A 23 -12.26 2.68 11.93
C VAL A 23 -11.27 2.78 13.07
N VAL A 24 -10.29 1.88 13.08
CA VAL A 24 -9.10 2.00 13.94
C VAL A 24 -7.89 2.26 13.06
N VAL A 25 -6.97 3.07 13.56
CA VAL A 25 -5.70 3.38 12.86
C VAL A 25 -4.60 2.56 13.53
N VAL A 26 -4.08 1.57 12.82
CA VAL A 26 -3.02 0.68 13.32
C VAL A 26 -1.98 0.45 12.24
N SER A 27 -0.81 -0.03 12.62
CA SER A 27 0.26 -0.33 11.68
C SER A 27 -0.15 -1.47 10.74
N SER A 28 0.09 -1.27 9.45
CA SER A 28 -0.08 -2.33 8.46
C SER A 28 0.91 -3.46 8.73
N ARG A 29 0.50 -4.69 8.51
CA ARG A 29 1.39 -5.86 8.62
C ARG A 29 2.33 -5.99 7.43
N LEU A 30 2.04 -5.28 6.35
CA LEU A 30 2.86 -5.31 5.14
C LEU A 30 3.95 -4.24 5.11
N GLY A 31 3.84 -3.21 5.92
CA GLY A 31 4.82 -2.14 5.91
C GLY A 31 4.75 -1.24 7.15
N PRO A 32 5.63 -0.25 7.25
CA PRO A 32 5.77 0.58 8.45
C PRO A 32 4.74 1.71 8.56
N CYS A 33 3.71 1.71 7.75
CA CYS A 33 2.70 2.76 7.72
C CYS A 33 1.47 2.38 8.52
N SER A 34 0.87 3.38 9.20
CA SER A 34 -0.42 3.20 9.87
C SER A 34 -1.55 3.41 8.87
N CYS A 35 -2.55 2.55 8.94
CA CYS A 35 -3.70 2.58 8.04
C CYS A 35 -4.99 2.51 8.84
N ALA A 36 -6.08 3.05 8.28
CA ALA A 36 -7.40 3.02 8.88
C ALA A 36 -8.18 1.81 8.36
N TYR A 37 -8.68 0.99 9.26
CA TYR A 37 -9.43 -0.24 8.95
C TYR A 37 -10.79 -0.22 9.61
N CYS A 38 -11.84 -0.55 8.86
CA CYS A 38 -13.12 -0.86 9.50
C CYS A 38 -13.05 -2.24 10.16
N GLU A 39 -13.99 -2.54 11.04
CA GLU A 39 -13.97 -3.81 11.80
C GLU A 39 -13.94 -5.03 10.88
N GLU A 40 -14.76 -5.02 9.84
CA GLU A 40 -14.84 -6.13 8.88
C GLU A 40 -13.49 -6.39 8.21
N CYS A 41 -12.84 -5.33 7.70
CA CYS A 41 -11.54 -5.46 7.02
C CYS A 41 -10.43 -5.82 7.99
N TYR A 42 -10.46 -5.27 9.20
CA TYR A 42 -9.50 -5.59 10.25
C TYR A 42 -9.59 -7.08 10.64
N ASP A 43 -10.80 -7.58 10.90
CA ASP A 43 -11.01 -8.97 11.29
C ASP A 43 -10.70 -9.96 10.16
N ALA A 44 -10.91 -9.54 8.90
CA ALA A 44 -10.60 -10.36 7.73
C ALA A 44 -9.12 -10.34 7.34
N ASN A 45 -8.29 -9.55 8.03
CA ASN A 45 -6.86 -9.42 7.76
C ASN A 45 -6.56 -8.88 6.36
N LEU A 46 -7.33 -7.89 5.93
CA LEU A 46 -7.15 -7.24 4.64
C LEU A 46 -6.21 -6.04 4.76
N GLU A 47 -5.61 -5.65 3.65
CA GLU A 47 -4.66 -4.53 3.61
C GLU A 47 -5.07 -3.52 2.53
N PRO A 48 -4.74 -2.22 2.72
CA PRO A 48 -5.02 -1.23 1.68
C PRO A 48 -4.30 -1.56 0.37
N TYR A 49 -4.97 -1.38 -0.74
CA TYR A 49 -4.41 -1.71 -2.05
C TYR A 49 -3.13 -0.92 -2.38
N PRO A 50 -3.05 0.40 -2.11
CA PRO A 50 -1.79 1.12 -2.33
C PRO A 50 -0.62 0.56 -1.53
N MET A 51 -0.87 0.08 -0.32
CA MET A 51 0.15 -0.58 0.51
C MET A 51 0.61 -1.89 -0.11
N ILE A 52 -0.32 -2.66 -0.68
CA ILE A 52 -0.02 -3.91 -1.39
C ILE A 52 0.92 -3.62 -2.56
N VAL A 53 0.56 -2.65 -3.41
CA VAL A 53 1.36 -2.30 -4.61
C VAL A 53 2.77 -1.87 -4.20
N THR A 54 2.89 -0.99 -3.22
CA THR A 54 4.19 -0.50 -2.73
C THR A 54 5.04 -1.63 -2.16
N THR A 55 4.43 -2.51 -1.37
CA THR A 55 5.16 -3.62 -0.74
C THR A 55 5.64 -4.63 -1.78
N VAL A 56 4.79 -4.99 -2.75
CA VAL A 56 5.16 -5.92 -3.81
C VAL A 56 6.27 -5.33 -4.68
N TRP A 57 6.19 -4.03 -4.98
CA TRP A 57 7.25 -3.35 -5.72
C TRP A 57 8.58 -3.39 -4.97
N THR A 58 8.55 -3.09 -3.66
CA THR A 58 9.76 -3.02 -2.83
C THR A 58 10.41 -4.38 -2.61
N CYS A 59 9.61 -5.40 -2.29
CA CYS A 59 10.11 -6.74 -1.92
C CYS A 59 10.23 -7.70 -3.09
N GLY A 60 9.40 -7.53 -4.11
CA GLY A 60 9.25 -8.48 -5.22
C GLY A 60 8.28 -9.61 -4.84
N TRP A 61 7.31 -9.86 -5.71
CA TRP A 61 6.25 -10.85 -5.46
C TRP A 61 6.83 -12.23 -5.13
N GLU A 62 7.83 -12.65 -5.92
CA GLU A 62 8.46 -13.97 -5.76
C GLU A 62 9.18 -14.13 -4.43
N ASN A 63 9.62 -13.03 -3.84
CA ASN A 63 10.42 -13.04 -2.61
C ASN A 63 9.58 -12.91 -1.34
N MET A 64 8.27 -12.69 -1.48
CA MET A 64 7.39 -12.47 -0.34
C MET A 64 7.06 -13.76 0.39
N ALA A 65 6.92 -13.66 1.71
CA ALA A 65 6.53 -14.78 2.55
C ALA A 65 5.11 -15.25 2.22
N ASP A 66 4.83 -16.52 2.45
CA ASP A 66 3.52 -17.12 2.16
C ASP A 66 2.38 -16.42 2.90
N TRP A 67 2.59 -16.02 4.15
CA TRP A 67 1.56 -15.33 4.92
C TRP A 67 1.19 -13.98 4.30
N ALA A 68 2.20 -13.26 3.77
CA ALA A 68 1.99 -11.98 3.11
C ALA A 68 1.23 -12.15 1.79
N LYS A 69 1.62 -13.14 0.99
CA LYS A 69 0.92 -13.46 -0.25
C LYS A 69 -0.54 -13.85 0.00
N ALA A 70 -0.79 -14.66 1.03
CA ALA A 70 -2.16 -15.07 1.39
C ALA A 70 -3.01 -13.87 1.77
N ARG A 71 -2.45 -12.93 2.54
CA ARG A 71 -3.10 -11.71 2.96
C ARG A 71 -3.44 -10.83 1.76
N ILE A 72 -2.50 -10.69 0.84
CA ILE A 72 -2.70 -9.93 -0.40
C ILE A 72 -3.79 -10.58 -1.28
N ARG A 73 -3.75 -11.89 -1.47
CA ARG A 73 -4.75 -12.62 -2.27
C ARG A 73 -6.17 -12.46 -1.70
N LYS A 74 -6.30 -12.50 -0.38
CA LYS A 74 -7.59 -12.25 0.27
C LYS A 74 -8.11 -10.85 -0.05
N THR A 75 -7.24 -9.85 0.03
CA THR A 75 -7.60 -8.47 -0.27
C THR A 75 -8.00 -8.31 -1.73
N LEU A 76 -7.22 -8.88 -2.65
CA LEU A 76 -7.54 -8.83 -4.08
C LEU A 76 -8.91 -9.45 -4.36
N THR A 77 -9.22 -10.59 -3.75
CA THR A 77 -10.53 -11.22 -3.88
C THR A 77 -11.65 -10.29 -3.41
N LYS A 78 -11.46 -9.64 -2.27
CA LYS A 78 -12.44 -8.67 -1.73
C LYS A 78 -12.65 -7.50 -2.68
N LEU A 79 -11.59 -7.02 -3.32
CA LEU A 79 -11.65 -5.85 -4.22
C LEU A 79 -12.01 -6.24 -5.65
N GLY A 80 -12.15 -7.52 -5.96
CA GLY A 80 -12.46 -7.98 -7.31
C GLY A 80 -11.30 -7.81 -8.29
N LYS A 81 -10.06 -7.86 -7.80
CA LYS A 81 -8.85 -7.73 -8.63
C LYS A 81 -8.13 -9.07 -8.77
N THR A 82 -7.43 -9.24 -9.88
CA THR A 82 -6.58 -10.42 -10.12
C THR A 82 -5.13 -10.12 -9.74
N GLU A 83 -4.33 -11.17 -9.57
CA GLU A 83 -2.88 -11.01 -9.36
C GLU A 83 -2.24 -10.32 -10.57
N GLU A 84 -2.69 -10.64 -11.78
CA GLU A 84 -2.17 -10.02 -13.00
C GLU A 84 -2.41 -8.51 -13.02
N GLU A 85 -3.60 -8.08 -12.63
CA GLU A 85 -3.93 -6.65 -12.51
C GLU A 85 -3.04 -5.97 -11.46
N MET A 86 -2.85 -6.62 -10.32
CA MET A 86 -1.99 -6.10 -9.25
C MET A 86 -0.55 -5.96 -9.73
N LEU A 87 -0.02 -6.99 -10.40
CA LEU A 87 1.36 -6.96 -10.91
C LEU A 87 1.53 -5.90 -12.01
N ALA A 88 0.49 -5.67 -12.82
CA ALA A 88 0.50 -4.58 -13.79
C ALA A 88 0.56 -3.21 -13.11
N ASP A 89 -0.17 -3.02 -12.02
CA ASP A 89 -0.12 -1.78 -11.23
C ASP A 89 1.25 -1.58 -10.57
N VAL A 90 1.87 -2.66 -10.10
CA VAL A 90 3.24 -2.63 -9.56
C VAL A 90 4.23 -2.16 -10.62
N LYS A 91 4.11 -2.70 -11.84
CA LYS A 91 4.96 -2.29 -12.95
C LYS A 91 4.75 -0.83 -13.31
N ALA A 92 3.52 -0.35 -13.30
CA ALA A 92 3.21 1.06 -13.56
C ALA A 92 3.86 1.97 -12.52
N GLU A 93 3.86 1.60 -11.25
CA GLU A 93 4.54 2.34 -10.19
C GLU A 93 6.05 2.37 -10.40
N GLU A 94 6.64 1.23 -10.77
CA GLU A 94 8.06 1.14 -11.09
C GLU A 94 8.42 2.04 -12.26
N ASP A 95 7.65 2.00 -13.33
CA ASP A 95 7.89 2.83 -14.51
C ASP A 95 7.78 4.32 -14.18
N ALA A 96 6.79 4.70 -13.36
CA ALA A 96 6.63 6.09 -12.91
C ALA A 96 7.81 6.54 -12.05
N PHE A 97 8.29 5.69 -11.18
CA PHE A 97 9.47 5.98 -10.35
C PHE A 97 10.72 6.18 -11.19
N ILE A 98 10.94 5.29 -12.18
CA ILE A 98 12.09 5.40 -13.08
C ILE A 98 12.04 6.72 -13.87
N ALA A 99 10.85 7.07 -14.40
CA ALA A 99 10.67 8.32 -15.12
C ALA A 99 10.94 9.55 -14.24
N ALA A 100 10.45 9.52 -12.99
CA ALA A 100 10.68 10.60 -12.03
C ALA A 100 12.17 10.74 -11.68
N MET A 101 12.88 9.63 -11.52
CA MET A 101 14.32 9.64 -11.26
C MET A 101 15.12 10.19 -12.43
N GLN A 102 14.75 9.83 -13.65
CA GLN A 102 15.40 10.37 -14.85
C GLN A 102 15.21 11.88 -14.95
N ASN A 103 14.01 12.38 -14.71
CA ASN A 103 13.72 13.81 -14.72
C ASN A 103 14.50 14.54 -13.63
N TYR A 104 14.63 13.94 -12.46
CA TYR A 104 15.39 14.52 -11.35
C TYR A 104 16.89 14.60 -11.68
N GLU A 105 17.46 13.56 -12.29
CA GLU A 105 18.85 13.52 -12.70
C GLU A 105 19.15 14.59 -13.75
N GLU A 106 18.27 14.77 -14.72
CA GLU A 106 18.39 15.83 -15.72
C GLU A 106 18.34 17.22 -15.06
N TYR A 107 17.43 17.43 -14.12
CA TYR A 107 17.31 18.68 -13.39
C TYR A 107 18.60 18.98 -12.60
N CYS A 108 19.14 18.01 -11.89
CA CYS A 108 20.38 18.16 -11.13
C CYS A 108 21.57 18.46 -12.04
N HIS A 109 21.64 17.81 -13.20
CA HIS A 109 22.71 18.05 -14.17
C HIS A 109 22.66 19.49 -14.71
N GLU A 110 21.47 20.00 -15.02
CA GLU A 110 21.28 21.39 -15.48
C GLU A 110 21.71 22.39 -14.39
N GLN A 111 21.39 22.11 -13.13
CA GLN A 111 21.77 22.97 -12.01
C GLN A 111 23.28 23.00 -11.82
N ASP A 112 23.95 21.87 -11.92
CA ASP A 112 25.41 21.76 -11.81
C ASP A 112 26.11 22.57 -12.92
N ILE A 113 25.61 22.50 -14.14
CA ILE A 113 26.16 23.28 -15.26
C ILE A 113 25.98 24.77 -15.00
N GLN A 114 24.86 25.21 -14.47
CA GLN A 114 24.60 26.61 -14.16
C GLN A 114 25.50 27.13 -13.05
N GLU A 115 25.79 26.32 -12.04
CA GLU A 115 26.64 26.68 -10.91
C GLU A 115 28.11 26.88 -11.34
N ASP A 116 28.56 26.16 -12.35
CA ASP A 116 29.92 26.26 -12.87
C ASP A 116 30.15 27.51 -13.74
N LEU A 117 29.09 28.23 -14.05
CA LEU A 117 29.17 29.48 -14.79
C LEU A 117 29.30 30.69 -13.86
#